data_70817faf7e5bf380c3bf9b832d87ea96
#
_entry.id   70817faf7e5bf380c3bf9b832d87ea96
#
_cell.length_a   1.000
_cell.length_b   1.000
_cell.length_c   1.000
_cell.angle_alpha   90.00
_cell.angle_beta   90.00
_cell.angle_gamma   90.00
#
_symmetry.space_group_name_H-M   'P 1'
#
loop_
_entity.id
_entity.type
_entity.pdbx_description
1 polymer ?
#
loop_
_entity_poly.entity_id
_entity_poly.type
_entity_poly.pdbx_seq_one_letter_code
_entity_poly.pdbx_strand_id
1 'polypeptide(L)'
;MTNLLLLCIFTVIQFDMFFKLDATAGQPLYLQLMQQIRHATETGALKDGDQLPGIRTLAEKLVVSPNTIAKAYSELEHEGLLELRHGSGAFVCVKRRIRSMADSVHAARRRIRDLIERLRDDGLIDEEIRRAFEAELLFPVEIASKR
;
A
#
# COMPACT_ATOMS: atom_id res chain seq x y z
N MET A 1 8.45 -34.56 13.85
CA MET A 1 7.69 -34.30 12.60
C MET A 1 6.28 -33.75 12.83
N THR A 2 5.98 -33.24 13.99
CA THR A 2 4.59 -32.88 14.38
C THR A 2 4.38 -31.36 14.54
N ASN A 3 5.35 -30.53 14.18
CA ASN A 3 5.32 -29.10 14.53
C ASN A 3 4.94 -28.12 13.39
N LEU A 4 4.94 -28.59 12.14
CA LEU A 4 4.66 -27.71 11.00
C LEU A 4 3.16 -27.48 10.81
N LEU A 5 2.34 -28.50 11.08
CA LEU A 5 0.86 -28.40 11.02
C LEU A 5 0.30 -27.57 12.18
N LEU A 6 0.88 -27.67 13.37
CA LEU A 6 0.49 -26.86 14.52
C LEU A 6 0.88 -25.39 14.32
N LEU A 7 2.02 -25.09 13.69
CA LEU A 7 2.43 -23.72 13.39
C LEU A 7 1.50 -23.07 12.36
N CYS A 8 1.09 -23.79 11.31
CA CYS A 8 0.12 -23.29 10.33
C CYS A 8 -1.26 -23.05 10.97
N ILE A 9 -1.71 -23.93 11.85
CA ILE A 9 -3.00 -23.78 12.53
C ILE A 9 -2.93 -22.62 13.53
N PHE A 10 -1.81 -22.43 14.23
CA PHE A 10 -1.62 -21.33 15.18
C PHE A 10 -1.58 -19.97 14.49
N THR A 11 -0.98 -19.86 13.30
CA THR A 11 -0.95 -18.63 12.51
C THR A 11 -2.34 -18.26 12.00
N VAL A 12 -3.15 -19.25 11.59
CA VAL A 12 -4.52 -19.04 11.11
C VAL A 12 -5.47 -18.62 12.23
N ILE A 13 -5.29 -19.15 13.45
CA ILE A 13 -6.16 -18.84 14.60
C ILE A 13 -5.89 -17.43 15.16
N GLN A 14 -4.65 -16.94 15.10
CA GLN A 14 -4.34 -15.56 15.52
C GLN A 14 -4.91 -14.48 14.58
N PHE A 15 -5.17 -14.82 13.31
CA PHE A 15 -5.75 -13.91 12.33
C PHE A 15 -7.24 -13.59 12.55
N ASP A 16 -7.95 -14.44 13.29
CA ASP A 16 -9.39 -14.30 13.55
C ASP A 16 -9.77 -13.12 14.45
N MET A 17 -8.82 -12.52 15.16
CA MET A 17 -9.08 -11.45 16.13
C MET A 17 -8.77 -10.03 15.64
N PHE A 18 -8.21 -9.87 14.43
CA PHE A 18 -7.64 -8.57 14.06
C PHE A 18 -8.54 -7.67 13.21
N PHE A 19 -9.45 -8.21 12.42
CA PHE A 19 -10.23 -7.38 11.51
C PHE A 19 -11.68 -7.24 11.97
N LYS A 20 -12.12 -6.01 12.18
CA LYS A 20 -13.53 -5.66 12.43
C LYS A 20 -13.99 -4.66 11.39
N LEU A 21 -15.03 -5.01 10.65
CA LEU A 21 -15.61 -4.15 9.63
C LEU A 21 -16.98 -3.68 10.10
N ASP A 22 -17.25 -2.38 9.96
CA ASP A 22 -18.50 -1.76 10.33
C ASP A 22 -19.17 -1.17 9.08
N ALA A 23 -20.28 -1.78 8.67
CA ALA A 23 -21.07 -1.31 7.55
C ALA A 23 -21.77 0.04 7.80
N THR A 24 -21.87 0.47 9.06
CA THR A 24 -22.54 1.72 9.45
C THR A 24 -21.59 2.92 9.55
N ALA A 25 -20.27 2.67 9.48
CA ALA A 25 -19.23 3.70 9.65
C ALA A 25 -19.11 4.72 8.49
N GLY A 26 -19.98 4.64 7.47
CA GLY A 26 -19.97 5.57 6.32
C GLY A 26 -18.76 5.42 5.38
N GLN A 27 -17.82 4.53 5.70
CA GLN A 27 -16.65 4.21 4.88
C GLN A 27 -16.80 2.84 4.21
N PRO A 28 -16.45 2.68 2.92
CA PRO A 28 -16.48 1.39 2.24
C PRO A 28 -15.70 0.31 2.99
N LEU A 29 -16.27 -0.89 3.12
CA LEU A 29 -15.69 -1.98 3.89
C LEU A 29 -14.30 -2.40 3.40
N TYR A 30 -14.05 -2.35 2.09
CA TYR A 30 -12.73 -2.68 1.55
C TYR A 30 -11.65 -1.68 2.01
N LEU A 31 -11.98 -0.39 2.17
CA LEU A 31 -11.04 0.61 2.69
C LEU A 31 -10.75 0.40 4.18
N GLN A 32 -11.77 0.02 4.96
CA GLN A 32 -11.58 -0.32 6.37
C GLN A 32 -10.63 -1.51 6.52
N LEU A 33 -10.80 -2.55 5.71
CA LEU A 33 -9.91 -3.70 5.70
C LEU A 33 -8.48 -3.31 5.31
N MET A 34 -8.32 -2.51 4.27
CA MET A 34 -7.01 -2.01 3.83
C MET A 34 -6.29 -1.25 4.94
N GLN A 35 -7.00 -0.35 5.65
CA GLN A 35 -6.42 0.42 6.76
C GLN A 35 -5.96 -0.49 7.90
N GLN A 36 -6.75 -1.51 8.25
CA GLN A 36 -6.40 -2.44 9.32
C GLN A 36 -5.20 -3.30 8.94
N ILE A 37 -5.10 -3.77 7.68
CA ILE A 37 -3.94 -4.52 7.21
C ILE A 37 -2.68 -3.63 7.22
N ARG A 38 -2.78 -2.38 6.75
CA ARG A 38 -1.65 -1.42 6.83
C ARG A 38 -1.20 -1.20 8.27
N HIS A 39 -2.14 -0.91 9.15
CA HIS A 39 -1.84 -0.71 10.57
C HIS A 39 -1.18 -1.96 11.21
N ALA A 40 -1.67 -3.14 10.91
CA ALA A 40 -1.09 -4.39 11.39
C ALA A 40 0.35 -4.61 10.87
N THR A 41 0.66 -4.18 9.65
CA THR A 41 2.03 -4.24 9.11
C THR A 41 2.94 -3.18 9.72
N GLU A 42 2.42 -1.99 9.98
CA GLU A 42 3.17 -0.88 10.60
C GLU A 42 3.51 -1.18 12.06
N THR A 43 2.61 -1.80 12.78
CA THR A 43 2.82 -2.19 14.19
C THR A 43 3.59 -3.49 14.35
N GLY A 44 3.88 -4.20 13.24
CA GLY A 44 4.59 -5.48 13.26
C GLY A 44 3.73 -6.67 13.68
N ALA A 45 2.42 -6.49 13.82
CA ALA A 45 1.47 -7.59 14.04
C ALA A 45 1.39 -8.51 12.81
N LEU A 46 1.57 -7.95 11.62
CA LEU A 46 1.80 -8.65 10.36
C LEU A 46 3.24 -8.42 9.91
N LYS A 47 3.95 -9.49 9.66
CA LYS A 47 5.37 -9.46 9.24
C LYS A 47 5.53 -9.78 7.77
N ASP A 48 6.63 -9.36 7.20
CA ASP A 48 7.03 -9.69 5.84
C ASP A 48 7.05 -11.22 5.63
N GLY A 49 6.30 -11.68 4.64
CA GLY A 49 6.14 -13.11 4.33
C GLY A 49 4.94 -13.79 5.01
N ASP A 50 4.24 -13.13 5.94
CA ASP A 50 3.05 -13.70 6.56
C ASP A 50 1.95 -13.91 5.51
N GLN A 51 1.31 -15.07 5.59
CA GLN A 51 0.21 -15.43 4.70
C GLN A 51 -1.12 -14.95 5.26
N LEU A 52 -1.86 -14.19 4.49
CA LEU A 52 -3.22 -13.77 4.79
C LEU A 52 -4.24 -14.87 4.43
N PRO A 53 -5.40 -14.92 5.11
CA PRO A 53 -6.47 -15.83 4.74
C PRO A 53 -6.91 -15.66 3.29
N GLY A 54 -7.32 -16.74 2.65
CA GLY A 54 -7.89 -16.70 1.31
C GLY A 54 -9.16 -15.83 1.26
N ILE A 55 -9.42 -15.25 0.08
CA ILE A 55 -10.52 -14.31 -0.13
C ILE A 55 -11.87 -14.85 0.37
N ARG A 56 -12.20 -16.10 0.02
CA ARG A 56 -13.47 -16.71 0.44
C ARG A 56 -13.53 -16.93 1.95
N THR A 57 -12.46 -17.47 2.52
CA THR A 57 -12.36 -17.74 3.95
C THR A 57 -12.48 -16.45 4.77
N LEU A 58 -11.82 -15.38 4.34
CA LEU A 58 -11.89 -14.10 5.05
C LEU A 58 -13.27 -13.44 4.87
N ALA A 59 -13.88 -13.56 3.69
CA ALA A 59 -15.22 -13.03 3.42
C ALA A 59 -16.28 -13.71 4.30
N GLU A 60 -16.21 -15.03 4.45
CA GLU A 60 -17.09 -15.80 5.33
C GLU A 60 -16.93 -15.38 6.80
N LYS A 61 -15.69 -15.23 7.26
CA LYS A 61 -15.39 -14.83 8.65
C LYS A 61 -15.87 -13.41 8.97
N LEU A 62 -15.70 -12.48 8.06
CA LEU A 62 -16.09 -11.08 8.25
C LEU A 62 -17.53 -10.80 7.84
N VAL A 63 -18.25 -11.81 7.33
CA VAL A 63 -19.64 -11.72 6.85
C VAL A 63 -19.79 -10.61 5.79
N VAL A 64 -18.88 -10.61 4.80
CA VAL A 64 -18.86 -9.64 3.70
C VAL A 64 -18.78 -10.34 2.35
N SER A 65 -19.02 -9.60 1.27
CA SER A 65 -18.87 -10.13 -0.09
C SER A 65 -17.41 -10.53 -0.37
N PRO A 66 -17.14 -11.67 -1.04
CA PRO A 66 -15.81 -12.01 -1.53
C PRO A 66 -15.19 -10.92 -2.40
N ASN A 67 -16.01 -10.18 -3.17
CA ASN A 67 -15.56 -9.06 -3.98
C ASN A 67 -14.97 -7.91 -3.13
N THR A 68 -15.50 -7.69 -1.93
CA THR A 68 -14.97 -6.68 -0.99
C THR A 68 -13.54 -7.04 -0.57
N ILE A 69 -13.29 -8.30 -0.25
CA ILE A 69 -11.95 -8.78 0.11
C ILE A 69 -11.02 -8.76 -1.10
N ALA A 70 -11.50 -9.25 -2.26
CA ALA A 70 -10.71 -9.25 -3.49
C ALA A 70 -10.26 -7.84 -3.88
N LYS A 71 -11.15 -6.84 -3.77
CA LYS A 71 -10.82 -5.44 -4.02
C LYS A 71 -9.76 -4.93 -3.05
N ALA A 72 -9.92 -5.17 -1.76
CA ALA A 72 -8.93 -4.74 -0.75
C ALA A 72 -7.56 -5.35 -1.01
N TYR A 73 -7.49 -6.65 -1.33
CA TYR A 73 -6.23 -7.34 -1.60
C TYR A 73 -5.58 -6.85 -2.89
N SER A 74 -6.35 -6.61 -3.95
CA SER A 74 -5.84 -6.07 -5.21
C SER A 74 -5.25 -4.66 -5.04
N GLU A 75 -5.93 -3.79 -4.30
CA GLU A 75 -5.41 -2.44 -4.02
C GLU A 75 -4.12 -2.50 -3.18
N LEU A 76 -4.06 -3.36 -2.16
CA LEU A 76 -2.86 -3.55 -1.35
C LEU A 76 -1.71 -4.19 -2.14
N GLU A 77 -2.00 -5.04 -3.13
CA GLU A 77 -1.00 -5.55 -4.06
C GLU A 77 -0.47 -4.44 -4.96
N HIS A 78 -1.35 -3.57 -5.46
CA HIS A 78 -0.95 -2.38 -6.26
C HIS A 78 -0.03 -1.45 -5.47
N GLU A 79 -0.29 -1.30 -4.16
CA GLU A 79 0.59 -0.56 -3.24
C GLU A 79 1.89 -1.29 -2.91
N GLY A 80 2.04 -2.54 -3.34
CA GLY A 80 3.20 -3.38 -3.05
C GLY A 80 3.28 -3.86 -1.59
N LEU A 81 2.18 -3.78 -0.85
CA LEU A 81 2.08 -4.27 0.52
C LEU A 81 1.74 -5.77 0.59
N LEU A 82 1.01 -6.26 -0.41
CA LEU A 82 0.71 -7.68 -0.58
C LEU A 82 1.28 -8.21 -1.90
N GLU A 83 1.44 -9.52 -1.95
CA GLU A 83 1.72 -10.29 -3.16
C GLU A 83 0.68 -11.39 -3.28
N LEU A 84 -0.13 -11.35 -4.36
CA LEU A 84 -1.11 -12.39 -4.64
C LEU A 84 -0.43 -13.50 -5.47
N ARG A 85 -0.29 -14.69 -4.88
CA ARG A 85 0.27 -15.84 -5.55
C ARG A 85 -0.85 -16.79 -5.98
N HIS A 86 -0.97 -17.00 -7.27
CA HIS A 86 -2.01 -17.87 -7.83
C HIS A 86 -1.97 -19.27 -7.18
N GLY A 87 -3.10 -19.72 -6.65
CA GLY A 87 -3.22 -21.01 -5.94
C GLY A 87 -2.61 -21.07 -4.54
N SER A 88 -1.84 -20.06 -4.12
CA SER A 88 -1.15 -20.05 -2.80
C SER A 88 -1.69 -19.00 -1.83
N GLY A 89 -2.41 -17.98 -2.31
CA GLY A 89 -3.03 -16.94 -1.47
C GLY A 89 -2.32 -15.59 -1.52
N ALA A 90 -2.57 -14.77 -0.51
CA ALA A 90 -1.98 -13.44 -0.35
C ALA A 90 -0.89 -13.45 0.72
N PHE A 91 0.23 -12.79 0.46
CA PHE A 91 1.38 -12.71 1.36
C PHE A 91 1.77 -11.27 1.60
N VAL A 92 2.18 -10.95 2.82
CA VAL A 92 2.66 -9.62 3.20
C VAL A 92 4.05 -9.36 2.64
N CYS A 93 4.26 -8.21 1.99
CA CYS A 93 5.50 -7.82 1.31
C CYS A 93 6.01 -6.44 1.75
N VAL A 94 6.27 -6.26 3.04
CA VAL A 94 6.74 -4.97 3.60
C VAL A 94 8.06 -4.52 2.99
N LYS A 95 9.00 -5.43 2.79
CA LYS A 95 10.32 -5.13 2.20
C LYS A 95 10.23 -4.68 0.75
N ARG A 96 9.30 -5.24 -0.02
CA ARG A 96 9.06 -4.85 -1.42
C ARG A 96 8.52 -3.43 -1.49
N ARG A 97 7.56 -3.08 -0.61
CA ARG A 97 7.01 -1.71 -0.52
C ARG A 97 8.09 -0.68 -0.21
N ILE A 98 8.95 -0.94 0.77
CA ILE A 98 10.05 -0.03 1.14
C ILE A 98 11.01 0.16 -0.03
N ARG A 99 11.41 -0.92 -0.73
CA ARG A 99 12.27 -0.84 -1.92
C ARG A 99 11.60 -0.05 -3.04
N SER A 100 10.34 -0.34 -3.37
CA SER A 100 9.59 0.36 -4.41
C SER A 100 9.46 1.86 -4.12
N MET A 101 9.20 2.24 -2.87
CA MET A 101 9.18 3.65 -2.47
C MET A 101 10.56 4.31 -2.58
N ALA A 102 11.62 3.64 -2.13
CA ALA A 102 12.98 4.14 -2.26
C ALA A 102 13.38 4.33 -3.71
N ASP A 103 13.07 3.34 -4.57
CA ASP A 103 13.34 3.41 -6.01
C ASP A 103 12.56 4.55 -6.67
N SER A 104 11.30 4.76 -6.27
CA SER A 104 10.46 5.86 -6.76
C SER A 104 11.02 7.22 -6.35
N VAL A 105 11.46 7.37 -5.10
CA VAL A 105 12.11 8.60 -4.61
C VAL A 105 13.41 8.86 -5.35
N HIS A 106 14.23 7.81 -5.58
CA HIS A 106 15.46 7.95 -6.34
C HIS A 106 15.19 8.35 -7.80
N ALA A 107 14.17 7.78 -8.44
CA ALA A 107 13.75 8.15 -9.79
C ALA A 107 13.23 9.61 -9.84
N ALA A 108 12.42 10.02 -8.86
CA ALA A 108 11.95 11.40 -8.75
C ALA A 108 13.11 12.39 -8.56
N ARG A 109 14.06 12.08 -7.67
CA ARG A 109 15.25 12.90 -7.47
C ARG A 109 16.08 13.09 -8.74
N ARG A 110 16.25 12.05 -9.55
CA ARG A 110 16.94 12.19 -10.85
C ARG A 110 16.20 13.17 -11.75
N ARG A 111 14.88 13.02 -11.92
CA ARG A 111 14.05 13.92 -12.75
C ARG A 111 14.09 15.37 -12.28
N ILE A 112 14.07 15.58 -10.96
CA ILE A 112 14.18 16.93 -10.38
C ILE A 112 15.55 17.51 -10.69
N ARG A 113 16.62 16.74 -10.58
CA ARG A 113 17.99 17.19 -10.90
C ARG A 113 18.11 17.60 -12.35
N ASP A 114 17.65 16.76 -13.28
CA ASP A 114 17.65 17.04 -14.71
C ASP A 114 16.85 18.31 -15.05
N LEU A 115 15.74 18.54 -14.36
CA LEU A 115 14.95 19.76 -14.50
C LEU A 115 15.69 20.98 -13.97
N ILE A 116 16.32 20.89 -12.81
CA ILE A 116 17.11 22.00 -12.24
C ILE A 116 18.25 22.39 -13.17
N GLU A 117 18.96 21.42 -13.77
CA GLU A 117 20.04 21.69 -14.71
C GLU A 117 19.52 22.43 -15.95
N ARG A 118 18.38 22.02 -16.52
CA ARG A 118 17.76 22.73 -17.65
C ARG A 118 17.37 24.16 -17.29
N LEU A 119 16.75 24.37 -16.13
CA LEU A 119 16.38 25.71 -15.67
C LEU A 119 17.60 26.63 -15.45
N ARG A 120 18.74 26.08 -15.03
CA ARG A 120 20.00 26.81 -14.96
C ARG A 120 20.54 27.17 -16.34
N ASP A 121 20.45 26.25 -17.30
CA ASP A 121 20.82 26.49 -18.70
C ASP A 121 19.93 27.56 -19.35
N ASP A 122 18.66 27.66 -18.95
CA ASP A 122 17.73 28.72 -19.33
C ASP A 122 18.00 30.06 -18.63
N GLY A 123 18.99 30.11 -17.72
CA GLY A 123 19.47 31.34 -17.09
C GLY A 123 18.87 31.64 -15.71
N LEU A 124 18.06 30.74 -15.14
CA LEU A 124 17.50 30.94 -13.81
C LEU A 124 18.56 30.69 -12.73
N ILE A 125 18.59 31.53 -11.70
CA ILE A 125 19.43 31.32 -10.53
C ILE A 125 18.74 30.36 -9.53
N ASP A 126 19.52 29.73 -8.68
CA ASP A 126 19.03 28.72 -7.72
C ASP A 126 17.90 29.23 -6.82
N GLU A 127 17.91 30.52 -6.48
CA GLU A 127 16.87 31.14 -5.66
C GLU A 127 15.52 31.23 -6.41
N GLU A 128 15.53 31.54 -7.70
CA GLU A 128 14.33 31.57 -8.53
C GLU A 128 13.77 30.17 -8.73
N ILE A 129 14.64 29.19 -8.96
CA ILE A 129 14.28 27.78 -9.08
C ILE A 129 13.62 27.31 -7.79
N ARG A 130 14.21 27.60 -6.64
CA ARG A 130 13.65 27.25 -5.34
C ARG A 130 12.26 27.81 -5.12
N ARG A 131 12.07 29.11 -5.41
CA ARG A 131 10.77 29.78 -5.28
C ARG A 131 9.72 29.18 -6.20
N ALA A 132 10.08 28.83 -7.42
CA ALA A 132 9.18 28.18 -8.36
C ALA A 132 8.71 26.82 -7.83
N PHE A 133 9.61 25.98 -7.31
CA PHE A 133 9.24 24.69 -6.72
C PHE A 133 8.35 24.85 -5.48
N GLU A 134 8.67 25.81 -4.60
CA GLU A 134 7.87 26.07 -3.41
C GLU A 134 6.44 26.52 -3.79
N ALA A 135 6.32 27.38 -4.79
CA ALA A 135 5.02 27.85 -5.28
C ALA A 135 4.17 26.71 -5.83
N GLU A 136 4.74 25.82 -6.63
CA GLU A 136 4.02 24.65 -7.18
C GLU A 136 3.64 23.62 -6.12
N LEU A 137 4.44 23.44 -5.06
CA LEU A 137 4.11 22.54 -3.96
C LEU A 137 3.03 23.09 -3.04
N LEU A 138 3.01 24.42 -2.80
CA LEU A 138 2.06 25.06 -1.91
C LEU A 138 0.74 25.41 -2.59
N PHE A 139 0.79 25.74 -3.88
CA PHE A 139 -0.36 26.17 -4.68
C PHE A 139 -0.37 25.41 -6.02
N PRO A 140 -0.61 24.08 -6.01
CA PRO A 140 -0.64 23.32 -7.26
C PRO A 140 -1.75 23.90 -8.16
N VAL A 141 -1.34 24.39 -9.33
CA VAL A 141 -2.30 24.79 -10.36
C VAL A 141 -3.07 23.54 -10.77
N GLU A 142 -4.39 23.51 -10.53
CA GLU A 142 -5.24 22.48 -11.11
C GLU A 142 -5.05 22.48 -12.62
N ILE A 143 -4.31 21.50 -13.13
CA ILE A 143 -4.26 21.24 -14.57
C ILE A 143 -5.66 20.77 -14.92
N ALA A 144 -6.50 21.71 -15.36
CA ALA A 144 -7.79 21.40 -15.93
C ALA A 144 -7.56 20.36 -17.02
N SER A 145 -7.98 19.13 -16.75
CA SER A 145 -7.96 18.01 -17.69
C SER A 145 -8.69 18.45 -18.94
N LYS A 146 -7.98 18.87 -19.97
CA LYS A 146 -8.54 18.97 -21.32
C LYS A 146 -8.79 17.55 -21.79
N ARG A 147 -10.08 17.24 -21.89
CA ARG A 147 -10.63 16.10 -22.62
C ARG A 147 -10.11 16.02 -24.05
#